data_ca6b6a64b0be5ad9143816603fa44272
#
_entry.id   ca6b6a64b0be5ad9143816603fa44272
#
_cell.length_a   1.000
_cell.length_b   1.000
_cell.length_c   1.000
_cell.angle_alpha   90.00
_cell.angle_beta   90.00
_cell.angle_gamma   90.00
#
_symmetry.space_group_name_H-M   'P 1'
#
loop_
_entity.id
_entity.type
_entity.pdbx_description
1 polymer ?
#
loop_
_entity_poly.entity_id
_entity_poly.type
_entity_poly.pdbx_seq_one_letter_code
_entity_poly.pdbx_strand_id
1 'polypeptide(L)'
;MLKYISGSFRILLPILLLFVVLVLSACGGAPSQTQGVPATGETAIPTQENPVAPETNPVGDIPDSQVFVNYVASPGNYSLDVPEGWARTNNGSDVSFVDKFDGVSVSITQAASAPTADSTQKNEIAALKAAGHAFEVGKVTEMDLPGGHAVKIASTVNSEPDSVTGKQVRLEEDIYIFFQNGTEAMLKLWAPQGADNVDQWKRISESFQWK
;
A
#
# COMPACT_ATOMS: atom_id res chain seq x y z
N MET A 1 16.54 -53.48 -18.11
CA MET A 1 15.37 -54.05 -17.40
C MET A 1 14.52 -52.87 -16.97
N LEU A 2 13.54 -52.46 -17.75
CA LEU A 2 12.12 -52.80 -17.71
C LEU A 2 11.52 -52.70 -16.29
N LYS A 3 10.66 -51.69 -16.03
CA LYS A 3 9.22 -51.78 -16.21
C LYS A 3 8.52 -50.41 -15.99
N TYR A 4 7.81 -49.99 -16.96
CA TYR A 4 6.58 -49.24 -17.06
C TYR A 4 5.53 -49.62 -16.01
N ILE A 5 4.79 -48.67 -15.44
CA ILE A 5 3.37 -48.84 -15.20
C ILE A 5 2.69 -47.49 -15.39
N SER A 6 1.86 -47.44 -16.41
CA SER A 6 0.81 -46.50 -16.76
C SER A 6 -0.41 -46.71 -15.85
N GLY A 7 -1.11 -45.65 -15.53
CA GLY A 7 -2.39 -45.70 -14.80
C GLY A 7 -3.23 -44.51 -15.06
N SER A 8 -3.87 -44.49 -16.24
CA SER A 8 -5.00 -43.63 -16.55
C SER A 8 -6.23 -44.02 -15.72
N PHE A 9 -6.87 -43.07 -15.05
CA PHE A 9 -8.22 -43.30 -14.52
C PHE A 9 -9.18 -42.20 -15.07
N ARG A 10 -9.92 -42.61 -16.09
CA ARG A 10 -11.12 -41.96 -16.63
C ARG A 10 -12.33 -42.57 -15.95
N ILE A 11 -13.24 -41.80 -15.42
CA ILE A 11 -14.66 -42.14 -15.19
C ILE A 11 -15.40 -40.81 -15.35
N LEU A 12 -16.03 -40.52 -16.45
CA LEU A 12 -17.33 -40.83 -17.00
C LEU A 12 -18.51 -40.50 -16.08
N LEU A 13 -19.25 -39.48 -16.55
CA LEU A 13 -20.65 -39.12 -16.39
C LEU A 13 -21.58 -40.40 -16.40
N PRO A 14 -22.85 -40.40 -15.92
CA PRO A 14 -23.96 -39.65 -16.52
C PRO A 14 -25.11 -39.20 -15.54
N ILE A 15 -25.85 -38.11 -15.91
CA ILE A 15 -27.25 -38.09 -16.42
C ILE A 15 -28.36 -38.48 -15.41
N LEU A 16 -29.33 -37.62 -15.19
CA LEU A 16 -30.80 -37.77 -15.42
C LEU A 16 -31.55 -36.72 -14.58
N LEU A 17 -32.12 -35.66 -15.15
CA LEU A 17 -33.44 -35.56 -15.75
C LEU A 17 -34.60 -36.04 -14.88
N LEU A 18 -35.45 -35.13 -14.41
CA LEU A 18 -36.93 -35.23 -14.43
C LEU A 18 -37.54 -33.93 -13.88
N PHE A 19 -38.11 -33.12 -14.73
CA PHE A 19 -39.54 -32.83 -14.94
C PHE A 19 -40.41 -32.84 -13.68
N VAL A 20 -40.94 -31.68 -13.31
CA VAL A 20 -42.38 -31.50 -13.06
C VAL A 20 -42.81 -30.09 -13.44
N VAL A 21 -43.67 -30.01 -14.42
CA VAL A 21 -44.48 -28.87 -14.83
C VAL A 21 -45.68 -28.84 -13.90
N LEU A 22 -46.01 -27.71 -13.31
CA LEU A 22 -47.35 -27.42 -12.83
C LEU A 22 -47.73 -25.98 -13.20
N VAL A 23 -48.56 -25.87 -14.16
CA VAL A 23 -49.28 -24.69 -14.61
C VAL A 23 -50.46 -24.48 -13.69
N LEU A 24 -50.66 -23.30 -13.18
CA LEU A 24 -51.99 -22.75 -12.85
C LEU A 24 -51.98 -21.24 -12.98
N SER A 25 -52.79 -20.81 -13.91
CA SER A 25 -53.17 -19.47 -14.28
C SER A 25 -53.97 -18.75 -13.19
N ALA A 26 -53.83 -17.43 -13.08
CA ALA A 26 -54.93 -16.50 -13.35
C ALA A 26 -54.61 -15.05 -12.94
N CYS A 27 -54.96 -14.19 -13.86
CA CYS A 27 -55.49 -12.82 -13.74
C CYS A 27 -54.60 -11.64 -13.31
N GLY A 28 -54.30 -10.82 -14.30
CA GLY A 28 -54.83 -9.46 -14.39
C GLY A 28 -53.94 -8.37 -13.75
N GLY A 29 -53.05 -7.80 -14.49
CA GLY A 29 -52.38 -6.52 -14.17
C GLY A 29 -51.50 -6.11 -15.34
N ALA A 30 -51.77 -4.98 -15.96
CA ALA A 30 -51.06 -4.47 -17.11
C ALA A 30 -49.55 -4.36 -16.88
N PRO A 31 -48.69 -4.75 -17.84
CA PRO A 31 -47.25 -4.62 -17.68
C PRO A 31 -46.82 -3.18 -17.98
N SER A 32 -46.34 -2.48 -16.96
CA SER A 32 -45.41 -1.39 -17.20
C SER A 32 -44.11 -2.03 -17.67
N GLN A 33 -43.79 -1.86 -18.92
CA GLN A 33 -42.49 -2.22 -19.47
C GLN A 33 -41.42 -1.33 -18.88
N THR A 34 -40.77 -1.80 -17.83
CA THR A 34 -39.47 -1.30 -17.44
C THR A 34 -38.45 -1.96 -18.36
N GLN A 35 -38.03 -1.24 -19.39
CA GLN A 35 -36.88 -1.65 -20.21
C GLN A 35 -35.69 -1.83 -19.26
N GLY A 36 -35.25 -3.08 -19.14
CA GLY A 36 -33.99 -3.42 -18.53
C GLY A 36 -32.86 -2.78 -19.32
N VAL A 37 -32.26 -1.74 -18.77
CA VAL A 37 -30.98 -1.20 -19.21
C VAL A 37 -29.93 -2.29 -18.94
N PRO A 38 -29.16 -2.73 -19.95
CA PRO A 38 -28.01 -3.59 -19.67
C PRO A 38 -27.10 -2.83 -18.72
N ALA A 39 -26.77 -3.44 -17.59
CA ALA A 39 -25.72 -2.94 -16.71
C ALA A 39 -24.39 -3.04 -17.48
N THR A 40 -24.08 -1.99 -18.22
CA THR A 40 -22.71 -1.72 -18.66
C THR A 40 -21.92 -1.55 -17.37
N GLY A 41 -20.98 -2.46 -17.12
CA GLY A 41 -20.04 -2.35 -16.03
C GLY A 41 -19.26 -1.04 -16.20
N GLU A 42 -19.72 -0.02 -15.52
CA GLU A 42 -19.04 1.26 -15.40
C GLU A 42 -17.80 0.98 -14.54
N THR A 43 -16.66 0.86 -15.21
CA THR A 43 -15.36 0.88 -14.51
C THR A 43 -15.32 2.22 -13.81
N ALA A 44 -15.47 2.21 -12.50
CA ALA A 44 -15.38 3.42 -11.68
C ALA A 44 -14.01 4.06 -11.97
N ILE A 45 -14.02 5.18 -12.66
CA ILE A 45 -12.83 6.04 -12.79
C ILE A 45 -12.55 6.52 -11.38
N PRO A 46 -11.35 6.30 -10.83
CA PRO A 46 -11.02 6.82 -9.51
C PRO A 46 -11.26 8.33 -9.51
N THR A 47 -12.17 8.78 -8.66
CA THR A 47 -12.42 10.20 -8.48
C THR A 47 -11.15 10.83 -7.97
N GLN A 48 -10.57 11.74 -8.73
CA GLN A 48 -9.35 12.44 -8.31
C GLN A 48 -9.69 13.26 -7.06
N GLU A 49 -9.04 12.88 -5.97
CA GLU A 49 -9.18 13.56 -4.68
C GLU A 49 -8.41 14.88 -4.70
N ASN A 50 -8.96 15.91 -4.06
CA ASN A 50 -8.29 17.19 -3.93
C ASN A 50 -7.47 17.24 -2.62
N PRO A 51 -6.32 17.93 -2.61
CA PRO A 51 -5.56 18.17 -1.39
C PRO A 51 -6.41 18.87 -0.34
N VAL A 52 -6.41 18.37 0.89
CA VAL A 52 -6.96 19.09 2.04
C VAL A 52 -5.93 20.10 2.56
N ALA A 53 -6.40 21.16 3.20
CA ALA A 53 -5.50 22.14 3.80
C ALA A 53 -4.73 21.53 4.98
N PRO A 54 -3.45 21.91 5.18
CA PRO A 54 -2.70 21.51 6.36
C PRO A 54 -3.38 21.97 7.65
N GLU A 55 -3.22 21.19 8.71
CA GLU A 55 -3.69 21.57 10.04
C GLU A 55 -2.94 22.81 10.55
N THR A 56 -3.64 23.66 11.27
CA THR A 56 -3.00 24.76 12.02
C THR A 56 -2.53 24.20 13.36
N ASN A 57 -1.25 24.19 13.65
CA ASN A 57 -0.62 23.50 14.76
C ASN A 57 -0.83 21.96 14.69
N PRO A 58 -0.22 21.31 13.73
CA PRO A 58 -0.35 19.86 13.59
C PRO A 58 0.14 19.15 14.86
N VAL A 59 -0.61 18.13 15.28
CA VAL A 59 -0.14 17.16 16.27
C VAL A 59 0.56 16.06 15.51
N GLY A 60 1.79 15.70 15.88
CA GLY A 60 2.54 14.67 15.15
C GLY A 60 4.05 14.83 15.32
N ASP A 61 4.48 15.75 16.19
CA ASP A 61 5.89 15.82 16.55
C ASP A 61 6.27 14.60 17.37
N ILE A 62 7.25 13.84 16.89
CA ILE A 62 7.87 12.76 17.66
C ILE A 62 8.80 13.42 18.68
N PRO A 63 8.57 13.27 20.00
CA PRO A 63 9.36 13.96 21.00
C PRO A 63 10.86 13.60 20.91
N ASP A 64 11.75 14.53 21.19
CA ASP A 64 13.20 14.27 21.26
C ASP A 64 13.56 13.19 22.29
N SER A 65 12.71 13.02 23.30
CA SER A 65 12.84 11.97 24.31
C SER A 65 12.31 10.60 23.87
N GLN A 66 11.79 10.47 22.63
CA GLN A 66 11.28 9.20 22.11
C GLN A 66 12.38 8.14 22.13
N VAL A 67 12.08 7.02 22.76
CA VAL A 67 12.96 5.85 22.72
C VAL A 67 12.77 5.13 21.39
N PHE A 68 13.88 4.73 20.79
CA PHE A 68 13.87 3.91 19.57
C PHE A 68 14.42 2.52 19.88
N VAL A 69 13.80 1.52 19.29
CA VAL A 69 14.20 0.12 19.41
C VAL A 69 14.52 -0.45 18.03
N ASN A 70 15.52 -1.33 17.96
CA ASN A 70 15.89 -1.96 16.70
C ASN A 70 14.89 -3.07 16.36
N TYR A 71 14.21 -2.93 15.24
CA TYR A 71 13.35 -3.94 14.64
C TYR A 71 14.15 -4.75 13.61
N VAL A 72 14.04 -6.08 13.66
CA VAL A 72 14.61 -7.02 12.67
C VAL A 72 13.48 -7.76 12.00
N ALA A 73 13.34 -7.59 10.70
CA ALA A 73 12.32 -8.26 9.91
C ALA A 73 12.69 -9.73 9.64
N SER A 74 11.71 -10.61 9.83
CA SER A 74 11.84 -12.03 9.49
C SER A 74 10.45 -12.56 9.04
N PRO A 75 10.25 -12.87 7.77
CA PRO A 75 11.17 -12.71 6.64
C PRO A 75 11.38 -11.22 6.27
N GLY A 76 12.30 -10.90 5.37
CA GLY A 76 12.52 -9.53 4.86
C GLY A 76 13.99 -9.15 4.82
N ASN A 77 14.81 -9.77 5.69
CA ASN A 77 16.29 -9.58 5.71
C ASN A 77 16.71 -8.11 5.81
N TYR A 78 16.02 -7.33 6.64
CA TYR A 78 16.39 -5.96 6.95
C TYR A 78 16.17 -5.65 8.43
N SER A 79 16.74 -4.55 8.88
CA SER A 79 16.46 -3.99 10.21
C SER A 79 16.45 -2.48 10.15
N LEU A 80 15.75 -1.86 11.10
CA LEU A 80 15.75 -0.41 11.30
C LEU A 80 15.36 -0.07 12.73
N ASP A 81 15.69 1.14 13.16
CA ASP A 81 15.20 1.68 14.42
C ASP A 81 13.79 2.24 14.25
N VAL A 82 12.91 1.90 15.17
CA VAL A 82 11.51 2.35 15.18
C VAL A 82 11.15 2.93 16.54
N PRO A 83 10.21 3.87 16.61
CA PRO A 83 9.77 4.40 17.91
C PRO A 83 9.14 3.29 18.77
N GLU A 84 9.59 3.20 20.02
CA GLU A 84 9.03 2.27 20.99
C GLU A 84 7.59 2.63 21.32
N GLY A 85 6.74 1.61 21.43
CA GLY A 85 5.33 1.77 21.80
C GLY A 85 4.37 1.99 20.63
N TRP A 86 4.85 2.22 19.42
CA TRP A 86 3.97 2.36 18.25
C TRP A 86 3.28 1.04 17.88
N ALA A 87 2.03 1.14 17.43
CA ALA A 87 1.24 -0.01 17.03
C ALA A 87 1.85 -0.66 15.77
N ARG A 88 2.24 -1.94 15.89
CA ARG A 88 2.88 -2.69 14.80
C ARG A 88 1.90 -3.59 14.06
N THR A 89 1.94 -3.56 12.73
CA THR A 89 1.25 -4.50 11.85
C THR A 89 2.26 -5.15 10.91
N ASN A 90 2.22 -6.49 10.80
CA ASN A 90 3.06 -7.25 9.87
C ASN A 90 2.21 -7.87 8.77
N ASN A 91 2.73 -7.87 7.53
CA ASN A 91 2.15 -8.57 6.39
C ASN A 91 3.28 -9.23 5.58
N GLY A 92 3.60 -10.47 5.91
CA GLY A 92 4.76 -11.16 5.32
C GLY A 92 6.07 -10.46 5.68
N SER A 93 6.80 -9.98 4.66
CA SER A 93 8.03 -9.19 4.81
C SER A 93 7.77 -7.71 5.07
N ASP A 94 6.55 -7.25 4.89
CA ASP A 94 6.17 -5.85 5.08
C ASP A 94 5.81 -5.59 6.53
N VAL A 95 6.07 -4.39 6.99
CA VAL A 95 5.76 -3.96 8.36
C VAL A 95 5.32 -2.50 8.36
N SER A 96 4.44 -2.15 9.28
CA SER A 96 4.14 -0.76 9.62
C SER A 96 4.12 -0.56 11.14
N PHE A 97 4.52 0.62 11.56
CA PHE A 97 4.44 1.13 12.94
C PHE A 97 3.71 2.46 12.88
N VAL A 98 2.67 2.62 13.66
CA VAL A 98 1.79 3.80 13.59
C VAL A 98 1.44 4.29 14.99
N ASP A 99 1.50 5.60 15.19
CA ASP A 99 0.88 6.29 16.32
C ASP A 99 0.09 7.48 15.79
N LYS A 100 -1.24 7.44 15.93
CA LYS A 100 -2.18 8.43 15.39
C LYS A 100 -1.99 8.68 13.89
N PHE A 101 -1.44 9.82 13.51
CA PHE A 101 -1.19 10.20 12.12
C PHE A 101 0.28 10.05 11.70
N ASP A 102 1.15 9.61 12.63
CA ASP A 102 2.55 9.35 12.34
C ASP A 102 2.76 7.89 12.00
N GLY A 103 3.71 7.63 11.13
CA GLY A 103 4.02 6.26 10.80
C GLY A 103 5.36 6.02 10.13
N VAL A 104 5.75 4.77 10.23
CA VAL A 104 6.91 4.18 9.57
C VAL A 104 6.46 2.89 8.92
N SER A 105 6.73 2.69 7.65
CA SER A 105 6.48 1.39 7.02
C SER A 105 7.63 0.98 6.12
N VAL A 106 7.81 -0.32 5.97
CA VAL A 106 8.70 -0.92 4.98
C VAL A 106 7.89 -1.92 4.17
N SER A 107 7.94 -1.79 2.86
CA SER A 107 7.43 -2.79 1.92
C SER A 107 8.57 -3.36 1.09
N ILE A 108 8.51 -4.66 0.81
CA ILE A 108 9.54 -5.41 0.09
C ILE A 108 8.99 -5.93 -1.23
N THR A 109 9.66 -5.59 -2.31
CA THR A 109 9.31 -6.06 -3.66
C THR A 109 10.53 -6.59 -4.40
N GLN A 110 10.30 -7.33 -5.47
CA GLN A 110 11.36 -7.74 -6.38
C GLN A 110 11.50 -6.70 -7.48
N ALA A 111 12.73 -6.30 -7.77
CA ALA A 111 13.03 -5.35 -8.83
C ALA A 111 14.19 -5.86 -9.69
N ALA A 112 14.14 -5.57 -10.98
CA ALA A 112 15.16 -6.02 -11.93
C ALA A 112 16.47 -5.24 -11.84
N SER A 113 16.41 -4.00 -11.35
CA SER A 113 17.56 -3.08 -11.25
C SER A 113 17.35 -2.09 -10.11
N ALA A 114 18.45 -1.51 -9.66
CA ALA A 114 18.41 -0.42 -8.68
C ALA A 114 17.61 0.78 -9.21
N PRO A 115 16.83 1.46 -8.36
CA PRO A 115 16.11 2.67 -8.73
C PRO A 115 17.10 3.81 -9.02
N THR A 116 16.70 4.70 -9.92
CA THR A 116 17.34 5.99 -10.19
C THR A 116 16.27 7.07 -10.05
N ALA A 117 16.64 8.33 -9.94
CA ALA A 117 15.67 9.41 -9.92
C ALA A 117 14.75 9.38 -11.15
N ASP A 118 15.28 9.05 -12.33
CA ASP A 118 14.51 8.94 -13.57
C ASP A 118 13.54 7.76 -13.59
N SER A 119 13.96 6.58 -13.15
CA SER A 119 13.08 5.41 -13.08
C SER A 119 11.99 5.61 -12.03
N THR A 120 12.34 6.15 -10.88
CA THR A 120 11.42 6.48 -9.79
C THR A 120 10.34 7.47 -10.23
N GLN A 121 10.71 8.50 -11.02
CA GLN A 121 9.74 9.44 -11.58
C GLN A 121 8.72 8.77 -12.51
N LYS A 122 9.14 7.75 -13.25
CA LYS A 122 8.30 7.06 -14.24
C LYS A 122 7.43 5.95 -13.64
N ASN A 123 7.93 5.25 -12.64
CA ASN A 123 7.31 4.04 -12.08
C ASN A 123 6.65 4.33 -10.73
N GLU A 124 7.44 4.56 -9.69
CA GLU A 124 6.97 4.65 -8.31
C GLU A 124 6.06 5.86 -8.11
N ILE A 125 6.46 7.03 -8.60
CA ILE A 125 5.64 8.25 -8.52
C ILE A 125 4.35 8.12 -9.33
N ALA A 126 4.41 7.47 -10.50
CA ALA A 126 3.21 7.20 -11.30
C ALA A 126 2.25 6.27 -10.55
N ALA A 127 2.77 5.23 -9.89
CA ALA A 127 1.97 4.32 -9.07
C ALA A 127 1.36 5.02 -7.84
N LEU A 128 2.14 5.84 -7.13
CA LEU A 128 1.68 6.63 -5.98
C LEU A 128 0.57 7.61 -6.38
N LYS A 129 0.71 8.31 -7.51
CA LYS A 129 -0.35 9.17 -8.05
C LYS A 129 -1.61 8.39 -8.42
N ALA A 130 -1.46 7.20 -9.00
CA ALA A 130 -2.59 6.35 -9.35
C ALA A 130 -3.31 5.76 -8.14
N ALA A 131 -2.62 5.60 -7.01
CA ALA A 131 -3.23 5.19 -5.74
C ALA A 131 -4.20 6.24 -5.18
N GLY A 132 -4.10 7.49 -5.61
CA GLY A 132 -5.01 8.56 -5.22
C GLY A 132 -4.54 9.36 -4.01
N HIS A 133 -5.47 9.71 -3.12
CA HIS A 133 -5.23 10.49 -1.89
C HIS A 133 -4.55 11.85 -2.13
N ALA A 134 -4.82 12.49 -3.26
CA ALA A 134 -4.24 13.78 -3.65
C ALA A 134 -2.71 13.82 -3.50
N PHE A 135 -2.03 12.75 -3.94
CA PHE A 135 -0.57 12.67 -3.88
C PHE A 135 0.10 13.75 -4.73
N GLU A 136 0.96 14.52 -4.10
CA GLU A 136 1.78 15.56 -4.73
C GLU A 136 3.26 15.29 -4.47
N VAL A 137 4.03 15.14 -5.56
CA VAL A 137 5.47 14.98 -5.46
C VAL A 137 6.14 16.33 -5.24
N GLY A 138 7.02 16.39 -4.27
CA GLY A 138 7.93 17.52 -4.03
C GLY A 138 9.26 17.30 -4.72
N LYS A 139 10.24 16.74 -4.01
CA LYS A 139 11.62 16.56 -4.52
C LYS A 139 11.99 15.09 -4.59
N VAL A 140 12.64 14.68 -5.69
CA VAL A 140 13.30 13.39 -5.83
C VAL A 140 14.82 13.60 -5.77
N THR A 141 15.52 12.82 -4.94
CA THR A 141 16.96 12.97 -4.70
C THR A 141 17.61 11.60 -4.55
N GLU A 142 18.71 11.37 -5.25
CA GLU A 142 19.57 10.22 -4.98
C GLU A 142 20.52 10.55 -3.83
N MET A 143 20.78 9.59 -2.95
CA MET A 143 21.63 9.78 -1.79
C MET A 143 22.24 8.46 -1.32
N ASP A 144 23.36 8.55 -0.64
CA ASP A 144 23.98 7.41 0.02
C ASP A 144 23.69 7.46 1.53
N LEU A 145 23.12 6.37 2.04
CA LEU A 145 22.80 6.16 3.45
C LEU A 145 23.58 4.95 3.96
N PRO A 146 23.70 4.74 5.28
CA PRO A 146 24.40 3.58 5.84
C PRO A 146 23.86 2.23 5.33
N GLY A 147 22.57 2.16 4.99
CA GLY A 147 21.92 0.98 4.40
C GLY A 147 22.17 0.77 2.91
N GLY A 148 22.85 1.70 2.24
CA GLY A 148 23.16 1.68 0.82
C GLY A 148 22.67 2.91 0.06
N HIS A 149 22.86 2.88 -1.25
CA HIS A 149 22.32 3.91 -2.14
C HIS A 149 20.80 3.88 -2.12
N ALA A 150 20.17 5.05 -2.06
CA ALA A 150 18.72 5.19 -2.02
C ALA A 150 18.24 6.36 -2.89
N VAL A 151 17.02 6.23 -3.42
CA VAL A 151 16.28 7.36 -3.98
C VAL A 151 15.27 7.82 -2.94
N LYS A 152 15.34 9.09 -2.55
CA LYS A 152 14.38 9.74 -1.66
C LYS A 152 13.35 10.50 -2.46
N ILE A 153 12.07 10.32 -2.14
CA ILE A 153 10.93 11.12 -2.61
C ILE A 153 10.38 11.87 -1.40
N ALA A 154 10.38 13.19 -1.45
CA ALA A 154 9.59 14.01 -0.55
C ALA A 154 8.25 14.31 -1.21
N SER A 155 7.15 14.07 -0.51
CA SER A 155 5.80 14.20 -1.03
C SER A 155 4.81 14.67 0.01
N THR A 156 3.61 15.01 -0.43
CA THR A 156 2.46 15.20 0.44
C THR A 156 1.27 14.41 -0.08
N VAL A 157 0.39 13.99 0.85
CA VAL A 157 -0.75 13.13 0.56
C VAL A 157 -1.88 13.43 1.55
N ASN A 158 -3.12 13.16 1.20
CA ASN A 158 -4.19 13.13 2.20
C ASN A 158 -4.15 11.79 2.95
N SER A 159 -4.41 11.80 4.25
CA SER A 159 -4.62 10.56 5.01
C SER A 159 -5.83 9.80 4.48
N GLU A 160 -5.97 8.53 4.86
CA GLU A 160 -7.26 7.86 4.77
C GLU A 160 -8.32 8.69 5.50
N PRO A 161 -9.56 8.72 4.99
CA PRO A 161 -10.66 9.34 5.71
C PRO A 161 -10.90 8.65 7.05
N ASP A 162 -11.01 9.42 8.12
CA ASP A 162 -11.43 8.88 9.41
C ASP A 162 -12.77 8.16 9.28
N SER A 163 -12.85 6.96 9.79
CA SER A 163 -14.00 6.05 9.58
C SER A 163 -15.32 6.55 10.16
N VAL A 164 -15.28 7.52 11.09
CA VAL A 164 -16.45 8.06 11.77
C VAL A 164 -16.83 9.43 11.22
N THR A 165 -15.85 10.29 11.05
CA THR A 165 -16.07 11.70 10.68
C THR A 165 -15.88 11.99 9.20
N GLY A 166 -15.22 11.09 8.47
CA GLY A 166 -14.79 11.29 7.08
C GLY A 166 -13.69 12.34 6.91
N LYS A 167 -13.16 12.90 8.01
CA LYS A 167 -12.10 13.90 7.93
C LYS A 167 -10.78 13.28 7.50
N GLN A 168 -10.03 14.05 6.72
CA GLN A 168 -8.67 13.73 6.31
C GLN A 168 -7.71 14.79 6.84
N VAL A 169 -6.47 14.39 7.02
CA VAL A 169 -5.35 15.24 7.40
C VAL A 169 -4.36 15.29 6.24
N ARG A 170 -3.81 16.45 5.93
CA ARG A 170 -2.70 16.55 4.99
C ARG A 170 -1.44 16.05 5.65
N LEU A 171 -0.83 15.02 5.06
CA LEU A 171 0.41 14.42 5.52
C LEU A 171 1.57 14.87 4.64
N GLU A 172 2.74 14.99 5.23
CA GLU A 172 4.01 14.97 4.51
C GLU A 172 4.63 13.59 4.62
N GLU A 173 5.38 13.21 3.60
CA GLU A 173 6.01 11.91 3.51
C GLU A 173 7.44 12.02 3.01
N ASP A 174 8.34 11.25 3.61
CA ASP A 174 9.65 10.91 3.08
C ASP A 174 9.66 9.42 2.73
N ILE A 175 9.88 9.12 1.46
CA ILE A 175 9.92 7.74 0.95
C ILE A 175 11.35 7.48 0.46
N TYR A 176 12.00 6.46 1.04
CA TYR A 176 13.34 6.02 0.66
C TYR A 176 13.26 4.66 -0.02
N ILE A 177 13.84 4.54 -1.21
CA ILE A 177 13.83 3.31 -1.99
C ILE A 177 15.27 2.78 -2.04
N PHE A 178 15.50 1.69 -1.32
CA PHE A 178 16.77 0.97 -1.28
C PHE A 178 16.71 -0.24 -2.20
N PHE A 179 17.86 -0.68 -2.69
CA PHE A 179 17.95 -1.87 -3.52
C PHE A 179 19.16 -2.71 -3.17
N GLN A 180 18.95 -4.02 -3.05
CA GLN A 180 20.03 -4.99 -2.89
C GLN A 180 19.63 -6.34 -3.50
N ASN A 181 20.51 -6.90 -4.34
CA ASN A 181 20.39 -8.27 -4.86
C ASN A 181 19.01 -8.62 -5.48
N GLY A 182 18.45 -7.73 -6.28
CA GLY A 182 17.15 -7.96 -6.92
C GLY A 182 15.94 -7.70 -6.01
N THR A 183 16.17 -7.20 -4.81
CA THR A 183 15.14 -6.84 -3.84
C THR A 183 15.14 -5.34 -3.61
N GLU A 184 13.96 -4.75 -3.63
CA GLU A 184 13.72 -3.35 -3.31
C GLU A 184 13.00 -3.25 -1.97
N ALA A 185 13.45 -2.32 -1.12
CA ALA A 185 12.78 -1.93 0.11
C ALA A 185 12.34 -0.48 -0.01
N MET A 186 11.04 -0.24 0.10
CA MET A 186 10.47 1.10 0.21
C MET A 186 10.19 1.41 1.68
N LEU A 187 11.04 2.23 2.28
CA LEU A 187 10.85 2.79 3.62
C LEU A 187 10.07 4.10 3.48
N LYS A 188 8.87 4.15 4.04
CA LYS A 188 8.02 5.34 4.07
C LYS A 188 7.86 5.84 5.50
N LEU A 189 8.09 7.13 5.68
CA LEU A 189 7.88 7.90 6.90
C LEU A 189 6.81 8.93 6.61
N TRP A 190 5.86 9.12 7.50
CA TRP A 190 4.82 10.14 7.33
C TRP A 190 4.38 10.74 8.66
N ALA A 191 3.92 11.98 8.60
CA ALA A 191 3.35 12.74 9.71
C ALA A 191 2.37 13.81 9.18
N PRO A 192 1.54 14.43 10.02
CA PRO A 192 0.81 15.63 9.63
C PRO A 192 1.74 16.71 9.11
N GLN A 193 1.39 17.31 7.98
CA GLN A 193 2.23 18.31 7.32
C GLN A 193 2.52 19.49 8.25
N GLY A 194 3.80 19.78 8.45
CA GLY A 194 4.32 20.82 9.34
C GLY A 194 4.72 20.33 10.73
N ALA A 195 4.65 19.03 11.00
CA ALA A 195 5.25 18.42 12.19
C ALA A 195 6.79 18.47 12.11
N ASP A 196 7.45 18.69 13.25
CA ASP A 196 8.93 18.77 13.32
C ASP A 196 9.53 17.40 13.65
N ASN A 197 9.73 16.58 12.61
CA ASN A 197 10.26 15.21 12.73
C ASN A 197 11.60 15.00 11.99
N VAL A 198 12.30 16.06 11.61
CA VAL A 198 13.50 16.00 10.77
C VAL A 198 14.56 15.09 11.35
N ASP A 199 14.87 15.25 12.64
CA ASP A 199 15.93 14.48 13.31
C ASP A 199 15.51 13.01 13.53
N GLN A 200 14.26 12.77 13.88
CA GLN A 200 13.71 11.44 14.09
C GLN A 200 13.65 10.66 12.78
N TRP A 201 13.20 11.29 11.70
CA TRP A 201 13.16 10.68 10.38
C TRP A 201 14.56 10.40 9.81
N LYS A 202 15.51 11.31 10.06
CA LYS A 202 16.92 11.08 9.75
C LYS A 202 17.43 9.86 10.49
N ARG A 203 17.20 9.76 11.81
CA ARG A 203 17.60 8.60 12.61
C ARG A 203 17.03 7.30 12.03
N ILE A 204 15.72 7.26 11.74
CA ILE A 204 15.05 6.06 11.20
C ILE A 204 15.68 5.67 9.86
N SER A 205 15.78 6.60 8.91
CA SER A 205 16.29 6.32 7.56
C SER A 205 17.76 5.91 7.55
N GLU A 206 18.60 6.50 8.41
CA GLU A 206 20.02 6.13 8.55
C GLU A 206 20.23 4.80 9.28
N SER A 207 19.24 4.34 10.05
CA SER A 207 19.29 3.06 10.77
C SER A 207 18.93 1.86 9.91
N PHE A 208 18.33 2.07 8.74
CA PHE A 208 17.97 0.97 7.83
C PHE A 208 19.22 0.20 7.40
N GLN A 209 19.16 -1.13 7.51
CA GLN A 209 20.25 -2.04 7.12
C GLN A 209 19.66 -3.31 6.51
N TRP A 210 20.25 -3.76 5.41
CA TRP A 210 20.06 -5.10 4.92
C TRP A 210 20.75 -6.13 5.82
N LYS A 211 20.22 -7.34 5.92
CA LYS A 211 20.75 -8.46 6.74
C LYS A 211 21.17 -9.63 5.88
#